data_141629666b0640ffd4cffade27d921cf
#
_entry.id   141629666b0640ffd4cffade27d921cf
#
_cell.length_a   1.000
_cell.length_b   1.000
_cell.length_c   1.000
_cell.angle_alpha   90.00
_cell.angle_beta   90.00
_cell.angle_gamma   90.00
#
_symmetry.space_group_name_H-M   'P 1'
#
loop_
_entity.id
_entity.type
_entity.pdbx_description
1 polymer ?
#
loop_
_entity_poly.entity_id
_entity_poly.type
_entity_poly.pdbx_seq_one_letter_code
_entity_poly.pdbx_strand_id
1 'polypeptide(L)'
;MVSPGPGGVYDFASKLAGPIGAPVVELARTTDTSAWSGDLLLLHFSGYGFHNRGVPVWLNEEMRSLKKRFRVFGVVFHELFAFGPPWRSAFWLSGKQRKIASELASQADFWLTNRDTAAEWLMKHAPSVPHATMPVFSNVGEPASIDADGRNPDREHTMVVFGSNTMRMLVYAWNDGEIFKVARQQGLRIHDIGPTIQDAAIARRMAREGVIVQGRLSAEQVSAAMLRAEYGVLAYSPAYAAKSGIFAAYAAHGVCPVMLCKGGALRDGFQPGVNYFDGFDALGRGKSQFDARSVGRAARQWYEPHSIDAQIATLMKLSTEARS
;
A
#
# COMPACT_ATOMS: atom_id res chain seq x y z
N MET A 1 -12.94 4.03 -11.53
CA MET A 1 -13.18 5.46 -11.32
C MET A 1 -12.39 5.91 -10.10
N VAL A 2 -11.65 7.00 -10.22
CA VAL A 2 -10.73 7.54 -9.21
C VAL A 2 -10.94 9.03 -9.03
N SER A 3 -10.38 9.60 -7.93
CA SER A 3 -10.26 11.05 -7.78
C SER A 3 -9.28 11.63 -8.79
N PRO A 4 -9.40 12.94 -9.14
CA PRO A 4 -8.48 13.59 -10.05
C PRO A 4 -7.05 13.64 -9.55
N GLY A 5 -6.11 13.52 -10.48
CA GLY A 5 -4.68 13.70 -10.27
C GLY A 5 -3.90 12.42 -9.95
N PRO A 6 -2.57 12.48 -10.13
CA PRO A 6 -1.69 11.33 -9.90
C PRO A 6 -1.59 11.00 -8.42
N GLY A 7 -1.40 9.72 -8.09
CA GLY A 7 -1.21 9.25 -6.72
C GLY A 7 -1.42 7.77 -6.55
N GLY A 8 -1.16 7.26 -5.34
CA GLY A 8 -1.20 5.82 -5.07
C GLY A 8 -2.56 5.16 -5.36
N VAL A 9 -3.67 5.90 -5.23
CA VAL A 9 -5.01 5.38 -5.57
C VAL A 9 -5.17 5.24 -7.08
N TYR A 10 -4.68 6.22 -7.86
CA TYR A 10 -4.69 6.16 -9.31
C TYR A 10 -3.81 5.01 -9.83
N ASP A 11 -2.59 4.90 -9.29
CA ASP A 11 -1.64 3.82 -9.67
C ASP A 11 -2.22 2.44 -9.35
N PHE A 12 -2.85 2.28 -8.17
CA PHE A 12 -3.53 1.05 -7.78
C PHE A 12 -4.68 0.72 -8.75
N ALA A 13 -5.57 1.68 -9.03
CA ALA A 13 -6.69 1.50 -9.94
C ALA A 13 -6.23 1.13 -11.35
N SER A 14 -5.18 1.78 -11.86
CA SER A 14 -4.63 1.53 -13.19
C SER A 14 -4.04 0.12 -13.33
N LYS A 15 -3.31 -0.33 -12.30
CA LYS A 15 -2.76 -1.70 -12.27
C LYS A 15 -3.85 -2.77 -12.18
N LEU A 16 -4.91 -2.51 -11.44
CA LEU A 16 -6.05 -3.42 -11.33
C LEU A 16 -6.89 -3.45 -12.61
N ALA A 17 -7.07 -2.30 -13.25
CA ALA A 17 -7.90 -2.14 -14.44
C ALA A 17 -7.26 -2.73 -15.71
N GLY A 18 -5.92 -2.65 -15.84
CA GLY A 18 -5.20 -3.11 -17.01
C GLY A 18 -5.52 -4.56 -17.41
N PRO A 19 -5.32 -5.55 -16.54
CA PRO A 19 -5.58 -6.96 -16.85
C PRO A 19 -7.04 -7.29 -17.19
N ILE A 20 -7.99 -6.53 -16.67
CA ILE A 20 -9.43 -6.73 -16.97
C ILE A 20 -9.93 -5.87 -18.13
N GLY A 21 -9.04 -5.12 -18.81
CA GLY A 21 -9.39 -4.27 -19.95
C GLY A 21 -10.35 -3.11 -19.62
N ALA A 22 -10.40 -2.68 -18.35
CA ALA A 22 -11.31 -1.62 -17.92
C ALA A 22 -10.65 -0.23 -18.04
N PRO A 23 -11.39 0.82 -18.46
CA PRO A 23 -10.85 2.17 -18.45
C PRO A 23 -10.76 2.72 -17.02
N VAL A 24 -9.69 3.48 -16.73
CA VAL A 24 -9.60 4.30 -15.53
C VAL A 24 -10.02 5.71 -15.87
N VAL A 25 -11.07 6.21 -15.21
CA VAL A 25 -11.61 7.55 -15.44
C VAL A 25 -11.53 8.38 -14.16
N GLU A 26 -11.12 9.64 -14.31
CA GLU A 26 -11.10 10.60 -13.22
C GLU A 26 -12.49 11.24 -13.04
N LEU A 27 -12.93 11.31 -11.79
CA LEU A 27 -14.20 11.94 -11.44
C LEU A 27 -13.97 13.17 -10.57
N ALA A 28 -14.29 14.33 -11.11
CA ALA A 28 -14.41 15.59 -10.39
C ALA A 28 -15.88 15.99 -10.27
N ARG A 29 -16.20 16.95 -9.42
CA ARG A 29 -17.57 17.48 -9.29
C ARG A 29 -18.13 18.08 -10.60
N THR A 30 -17.24 18.50 -11.48
CA THR A 30 -17.58 19.12 -12.78
C THR A 30 -17.55 18.13 -13.95
N THR A 31 -17.24 16.84 -13.70
CA THR A 31 -17.18 15.84 -14.75
C THR A 31 -18.59 15.54 -15.27
N ASP A 32 -18.78 15.62 -16.57
CA ASP A 32 -20.03 15.14 -17.20
C ASP A 32 -20.02 13.62 -17.25
N THR A 33 -20.90 13.02 -16.48
CA THR A 33 -21.07 11.57 -16.39
C THR A 33 -22.28 11.05 -17.15
N SER A 34 -22.97 11.92 -17.92
CA SER A 34 -24.27 11.60 -18.57
C SER A 34 -24.20 10.39 -19.52
N ALA A 35 -23.07 10.22 -20.21
CA ALA A 35 -22.85 9.12 -21.15
C ALA A 35 -22.30 7.84 -20.49
N TRP A 36 -22.03 7.84 -19.16
CA TRP A 36 -21.41 6.68 -18.50
C TRP A 36 -22.45 5.61 -18.18
N SER A 37 -22.20 4.42 -18.67
CA SER A 37 -23.01 3.21 -18.41
C SER A 37 -22.16 1.95 -18.64
N GLY A 38 -22.59 0.82 -18.10
CA GLY A 38 -21.88 -0.44 -18.29
C GLY A 38 -22.22 -1.54 -17.29
N ASP A 39 -21.42 -2.59 -17.29
CA ASP A 39 -21.62 -3.73 -16.40
C ASP A 39 -21.17 -3.49 -14.98
N LEU A 40 -19.99 -2.89 -14.80
CA LEU A 40 -19.38 -2.65 -13.48
C LEU A 40 -18.91 -1.21 -13.35
N LEU A 41 -19.42 -0.52 -12.34
CA LEU A 41 -18.89 0.73 -11.83
C LEU A 41 -18.06 0.42 -10.59
N LEU A 42 -16.75 0.66 -10.62
CA LEU A 42 -15.87 0.49 -9.47
C LEU A 42 -15.33 1.84 -9.01
N LEU A 43 -15.74 2.29 -7.82
CA LEU A 43 -15.25 3.51 -7.19
C LEU A 43 -14.04 3.19 -6.30
N HIS A 44 -12.90 3.79 -6.57
CA HIS A 44 -11.75 3.81 -5.64
C HIS A 44 -11.87 5.03 -4.73
N PHE A 45 -12.32 4.82 -3.51
CA PHE A 45 -12.63 5.89 -2.57
C PHE A 45 -11.44 6.21 -1.65
N SER A 46 -11.08 7.49 -1.65
CA SER A 46 -10.31 8.17 -0.60
C SER A 46 -10.89 9.57 -0.45
N GLY A 47 -11.44 9.90 0.70
CA GLY A 47 -12.16 11.17 0.91
C GLY A 47 -11.32 12.39 0.56
N TYR A 48 -10.03 12.38 0.90
CA TYR A 48 -9.10 13.47 0.60
C TYR A 48 -8.72 13.58 -0.88
N GLY A 49 -8.85 12.52 -1.65
CA GLY A 49 -8.68 12.59 -3.10
C GLY A 49 -9.79 13.38 -3.78
N PHE A 50 -11.03 13.24 -3.32
CA PHE A 50 -12.20 13.93 -3.89
C PHE A 50 -12.47 15.32 -3.31
N HIS A 51 -11.91 15.65 -2.14
CA HIS A 51 -12.10 16.94 -1.49
C HIS A 51 -10.96 17.25 -0.51
N ASN A 52 -10.42 18.46 -0.54
CA ASN A 52 -9.26 18.89 0.26
C ASN A 52 -9.41 18.74 1.79
N ARG A 53 -10.66 18.64 2.30
CA ARG A 53 -10.99 18.36 3.71
C ARG A 53 -11.58 16.96 3.91
N GLY A 54 -11.52 16.08 2.91
CA GLY A 54 -12.05 14.73 2.96
C GLY A 54 -13.57 14.63 3.09
N VAL A 55 -14.33 15.66 2.68
CA VAL A 55 -15.80 15.72 2.81
C VAL A 55 -16.45 15.95 1.43
N PRO A 56 -16.36 15.01 0.49
CA PRO A 56 -16.99 15.12 -0.84
C PRO A 56 -18.49 14.76 -0.77
N VAL A 57 -19.32 15.64 -0.20
CA VAL A 57 -20.77 15.40 -0.02
C VAL A 57 -21.48 15.09 -1.34
N TRP A 58 -21.06 15.76 -2.43
CA TRP A 58 -21.62 15.57 -3.78
C TRP A 58 -21.45 14.13 -4.31
N LEU A 59 -20.42 13.41 -3.85
CA LEU A 59 -20.05 12.10 -4.38
C LEU A 59 -21.14 11.05 -4.14
N ASN A 60 -21.80 11.08 -2.98
CA ASN A 60 -22.88 10.12 -2.67
C ASN A 60 -24.09 10.27 -3.59
N GLU A 61 -24.44 11.50 -3.97
CA GLU A 61 -25.53 11.76 -4.92
C GLU A 61 -25.15 11.34 -6.33
N GLU A 62 -23.91 11.65 -6.73
CA GLU A 62 -23.38 11.23 -8.02
C GLU A 62 -23.35 9.69 -8.14
N MET A 63 -22.88 8.98 -7.12
CA MET A 63 -22.87 7.52 -7.12
C MET A 63 -24.28 6.95 -7.15
N ARG A 64 -25.25 7.55 -6.49
CA ARG A 64 -26.67 7.12 -6.53
C ARG A 64 -27.26 7.30 -7.93
N SER A 65 -26.87 8.35 -8.64
CA SER A 65 -27.27 8.58 -10.03
C SER A 65 -26.61 7.58 -10.98
N LEU A 66 -25.29 7.41 -10.89
CA LEU A 66 -24.49 6.51 -11.72
C LEU A 66 -24.90 5.05 -11.55
N LYS A 67 -25.16 4.59 -10.34
CA LYS A 67 -25.58 3.21 -10.05
C LYS A 67 -26.79 2.77 -10.90
N LYS A 68 -27.71 3.67 -11.22
CA LYS A 68 -28.89 3.34 -12.05
C LYS A 68 -28.55 2.98 -13.50
N ARG A 69 -27.34 3.31 -13.95
CA ARG A 69 -26.85 3.10 -15.32
C ARG A 69 -25.81 1.99 -15.44
N PHE A 70 -25.46 1.39 -14.31
CA PHE A 70 -24.55 0.24 -14.23
C PHE A 70 -25.26 -0.95 -13.61
N ARG A 71 -24.88 -2.16 -14.02
CA ARG A 71 -25.48 -3.39 -13.49
C ARG A 71 -25.00 -3.70 -12.06
N VAL A 72 -23.75 -3.38 -11.77
CA VAL A 72 -23.13 -3.59 -10.46
C VAL A 72 -22.32 -2.35 -10.07
N PHE A 73 -22.44 -1.94 -8.83
CA PHE A 73 -21.66 -0.86 -8.23
C PHE A 73 -20.80 -1.36 -7.08
N GLY A 74 -19.47 -1.40 -7.27
CA GLY A 74 -18.49 -1.75 -6.24
C GLY A 74 -17.73 -0.55 -5.72
N VAL A 75 -17.26 -0.63 -4.47
CA VAL A 75 -16.41 0.40 -3.84
C VAL A 75 -15.16 -0.23 -3.27
N VAL A 76 -13.98 0.29 -3.64
CA VAL A 76 -12.69 -0.01 -3.00
C VAL A 76 -12.35 1.14 -2.05
N PHE A 77 -12.40 0.89 -0.75
CA PHE A 77 -12.07 1.87 0.27
C PHE A 77 -10.58 1.86 0.59
N HIS A 78 -9.85 2.86 0.09
CA HIS A 78 -8.43 3.06 0.42
C HIS A 78 -8.25 3.78 1.76
N GLU A 79 -9.12 4.75 2.04
CA GLU A 79 -9.18 5.48 3.31
C GLU A 79 -10.65 5.82 3.61
N LEU A 80 -11.07 5.61 4.86
CA LEU A 80 -12.46 5.88 5.26
C LEU A 80 -12.62 7.33 5.75
N PHE A 81 -11.83 7.68 6.76
CA PHE A 81 -11.88 8.98 7.43
C PHE A 81 -10.58 9.22 8.19
N ALA A 82 -10.31 10.49 8.49
CA ALA A 82 -9.15 10.85 9.29
C ALA A 82 -9.49 10.90 10.77
N PHE A 83 -8.48 10.61 11.58
CA PHE A 83 -8.45 10.86 13.00
C PHE A 83 -7.52 12.02 13.30
N GLY A 84 -7.84 12.78 14.34
CA GLY A 84 -6.97 13.85 14.80
C GLY A 84 -7.39 14.37 16.16
N PRO A 85 -6.50 15.08 16.84
CA PRO A 85 -6.86 15.73 18.10
C PRO A 85 -7.83 16.91 17.85
N PRO A 86 -8.53 17.41 18.91
CA PRO A 86 -9.57 18.44 18.80
C PRO A 86 -9.14 19.74 18.12
N TRP A 87 -7.86 20.07 18.12
CA TRP A 87 -7.33 21.26 17.45
C TRP A 87 -7.07 21.08 15.94
N ARG A 88 -7.33 19.88 15.39
CA ARG A 88 -7.24 19.64 13.94
C ARG A 88 -8.62 19.53 13.31
N SER A 89 -8.76 20.07 12.09
CA SER A 89 -10.00 19.99 11.31
C SER A 89 -10.49 18.55 11.10
N ALA A 90 -9.58 17.57 11.04
CA ALA A 90 -9.89 16.14 10.94
C ALA A 90 -10.81 15.65 12.06
N PHE A 91 -10.65 16.14 13.30
CA PHE A 91 -11.53 15.81 14.42
C PHE A 91 -12.98 16.25 14.16
N TRP A 92 -13.18 17.50 13.81
CA TRP A 92 -14.50 18.10 13.61
C TRP A 92 -15.22 17.58 12.36
N LEU A 93 -14.45 17.21 11.34
CA LEU A 93 -14.99 16.70 10.08
C LEU A 93 -15.18 15.19 10.05
N SER A 94 -14.63 14.48 11.04
CA SER A 94 -14.68 13.01 11.07
C SER A 94 -16.11 12.45 11.03
N GLY A 95 -17.07 13.11 11.68
CA GLY A 95 -18.48 12.70 11.63
C GLY A 95 -19.07 12.76 10.21
N LYS A 96 -18.77 13.83 9.46
CA LYS A 96 -19.20 13.96 8.05
C LYS A 96 -18.49 12.95 7.15
N GLN A 97 -17.18 12.74 7.35
CA GLN A 97 -16.41 11.73 6.59
C GLN A 97 -16.96 10.34 6.82
N ARG A 98 -17.27 9.98 8.07
CA ARG A 98 -17.90 8.69 8.43
C ARG A 98 -19.27 8.53 7.77
N LYS A 99 -20.10 9.57 7.80
CA LYS A 99 -21.42 9.53 7.14
C LYS A 99 -21.27 9.26 5.64
N ILE A 100 -20.36 9.93 4.95
CA ILE A 100 -20.10 9.71 3.52
C ILE A 100 -19.66 8.28 3.25
N ALA A 101 -18.68 7.77 4.02
CA ALA A 101 -18.18 6.41 3.85
C ALA A 101 -19.26 5.34 4.14
N SER A 102 -20.08 5.52 5.18
CA SER A 102 -21.17 4.59 5.50
C SER A 102 -22.27 4.58 4.43
N GLU A 103 -22.63 5.74 3.91
CA GLU A 103 -23.62 5.84 2.82
C GLU A 103 -23.10 5.21 1.53
N LEU A 104 -21.82 5.40 1.17
CA LEU A 104 -21.21 4.73 0.02
C LEU A 104 -21.20 3.21 0.19
N ALA A 105 -20.81 2.72 1.37
CA ALA A 105 -20.80 1.29 1.66
C ALA A 105 -22.21 0.66 1.57
N SER A 106 -23.22 1.35 2.12
CA SER A 106 -24.61 0.87 2.08
C SER A 106 -25.24 0.94 0.67
N GLN A 107 -24.74 1.82 -0.20
CA GLN A 107 -25.21 1.93 -1.58
C GLN A 107 -24.54 0.91 -2.50
N ALA A 108 -23.34 0.44 -2.15
CA ALA A 108 -22.59 -0.50 -2.95
C ALA A 108 -23.26 -1.88 -2.98
N ASP A 109 -23.11 -2.58 -4.09
CA ASP A 109 -23.51 -3.99 -4.22
C ASP A 109 -22.42 -4.90 -3.64
N PHE A 110 -21.16 -4.43 -3.57
CA PHE A 110 -20.07 -5.02 -2.80
C PHE A 110 -19.01 -3.95 -2.48
N TRP A 111 -18.17 -4.24 -1.49
CA TRP A 111 -17.02 -3.37 -1.20
C TRP A 111 -15.76 -4.16 -0.84
N LEU A 112 -14.62 -3.54 -1.11
CA LEU A 112 -13.30 -4.00 -0.67
C LEU A 112 -12.63 -2.94 0.18
N THR A 113 -11.77 -3.37 1.09
CA THR A 113 -10.86 -2.48 1.83
C THR A 113 -9.54 -3.18 2.09
N ASN A 114 -8.54 -2.44 2.53
CA ASN A 114 -7.17 -2.95 2.66
C ASN A 114 -6.72 -3.24 4.09
N ARG A 115 -7.61 -3.09 5.08
CA ARG A 115 -7.26 -3.28 6.50
C ARG A 115 -8.44 -3.83 7.31
N ASP A 116 -8.13 -4.71 8.26
CA ASP A 116 -9.13 -5.30 9.16
C ASP A 116 -9.91 -4.25 9.95
N THR A 117 -9.23 -3.21 10.46
CA THR A 117 -9.90 -2.13 11.20
C THR A 117 -10.90 -1.34 10.35
N ALA A 118 -10.63 -1.22 9.06
CA ALA A 118 -11.55 -0.57 8.12
C ALA A 118 -12.73 -1.52 7.83
N ALA A 119 -12.47 -2.80 7.62
CA ALA A 119 -13.49 -3.82 7.42
C ALA A 119 -14.41 -3.95 8.64
N GLU A 120 -13.87 -4.02 9.85
CA GLU A 120 -14.65 -4.04 11.10
C GLU A 120 -15.60 -2.84 11.21
N TRP A 121 -15.13 -1.66 10.80
CA TRP A 121 -15.95 -0.47 10.81
C TRP A 121 -17.04 -0.51 9.73
N LEU A 122 -16.70 -0.91 8.50
CA LEU A 122 -17.63 -1.01 7.37
C LEU A 122 -18.72 -2.05 7.62
N MET A 123 -18.38 -3.23 8.15
CA MET A 123 -19.33 -4.28 8.52
C MET A 123 -20.39 -3.80 9.54
N LYS A 124 -20.02 -2.90 10.47
CA LYS A 124 -20.99 -2.31 11.41
C LYS A 124 -22.00 -1.37 10.74
N HIS A 125 -21.65 -0.81 9.58
CA HIS A 125 -22.47 0.20 8.88
C HIS A 125 -23.17 -0.34 7.63
N ALA A 126 -22.65 -1.44 7.08
CA ALA A 126 -23.21 -2.12 5.90
C ALA A 126 -23.08 -3.65 6.06
N PRO A 127 -23.74 -4.26 7.08
CA PRO A 127 -23.51 -5.65 7.49
C PRO A 127 -23.96 -6.68 6.44
N SER A 128 -24.91 -6.36 5.59
CA SER A 128 -25.45 -7.26 4.59
C SER A 128 -24.77 -7.15 3.21
N VAL A 129 -23.84 -6.20 3.04
CA VAL A 129 -23.17 -5.99 1.75
C VAL A 129 -21.99 -6.96 1.62
N PRO A 130 -21.91 -7.77 0.55
CA PRO A 130 -20.78 -8.64 0.25
C PRO A 130 -19.47 -7.86 0.24
N HIS A 131 -18.40 -8.45 0.80
CA HIS A 131 -17.15 -7.71 0.94
C HIS A 131 -15.92 -8.61 1.05
N ALA A 132 -14.74 -7.98 0.88
CA ALA A 132 -13.45 -8.60 1.18
C ALA A 132 -12.46 -7.59 1.77
N THR A 133 -11.57 -8.09 2.62
CA THR A 133 -10.38 -7.35 3.09
C THR A 133 -9.17 -7.84 2.31
N MET A 134 -8.61 -6.94 1.50
CA MET A 134 -7.48 -7.23 0.61
C MET A 134 -6.39 -6.19 0.83
N PRO A 135 -5.32 -6.47 1.58
CA PRO A 135 -4.13 -5.63 1.62
C PRO A 135 -3.66 -5.22 0.23
N VAL A 136 -3.03 -4.07 0.10
CA VAL A 136 -2.62 -3.59 -1.22
C VAL A 136 -1.54 -4.48 -1.83
N PHE A 137 -1.59 -4.64 -3.15
CA PHE A 137 -0.55 -5.34 -3.89
C PHE A 137 0.69 -4.46 -4.16
N SER A 138 1.74 -5.08 -4.69
CA SER A 138 3.01 -4.43 -5.00
C SER A 138 2.86 -3.27 -5.99
N ASN A 139 3.40 -2.11 -5.64
CA ASN A 139 3.37 -0.93 -6.52
C ASN A 139 4.40 -0.98 -7.66
N VAL A 140 5.30 -1.96 -7.67
CA VAL A 140 6.28 -2.19 -8.75
C VAL A 140 6.01 -3.45 -9.57
N GLY A 141 4.84 -4.07 -9.36
CA GLY A 141 4.50 -5.35 -9.98
C GLY A 141 5.00 -6.55 -9.17
N GLU A 142 4.85 -7.70 -9.75
CA GLU A 142 5.18 -8.98 -9.14
C GLU A 142 6.21 -9.70 -10.02
N PRO A 143 7.24 -10.32 -9.45
CA PRO A 143 8.22 -11.05 -10.25
C PRO A 143 7.57 -12.29 -10.90
N ALA A 144 7.91 -12.55 -12.16
CA ALA A 144 7.35 -13.65 -12.95
C ALA A 144 7.71 -15.03 -12.40
N SER A 145 8.84 -15.14 -11.71
CA SER A 145 9.27 -16.38 -11.03
C SER A 145 10.12 -16.03 -9.82
N ILE A 146 9.76 -16.61 -8.70
CA ILE A 146 10.65 -16.82 -7.56
C ILE A 146 10.56 -18.32 -7.30
N ASP A 147 11.68 -19.00 -7.07
CA ASP A 147 11.66 -20.43 -6.76
C ASP A 147 10.61 -20.74 -5.68
N ALA A 148 9.97 -21.89 -5.77
CA ALA A 148 8.90 -22.32 -4.86
C ALA A 148 9.31 -22.21 -3.37
N ASP A 149 10.60 -22.27 -3.09
CA ASP A 149 11.19 -22.08 -1.77
C ASP A 149 11.46 -20.59 -1.41
N GLY A 150 11.10 -19.63 -2.28
CA GLY A 150 11.44 -18.21 -2.08
C GLY A 150 12.94 -17.94 -2.13
N ARG A 151 13.69 -18.90 -2.70
CA ARG A 151 15.14 -18.80 -2.83
C ARG A 151 15.48 -18.03 -4.10
N ASN A 152 16.09 -16.89 -3.94
CA ASN A 152 16.92 -16.35 -5.01
C ASN A 152 18.38 -16.59 -4.59
N PRO A 153 19.10 -17.53 -5.24
CA PRO A 153 20.49 -17.82 -4.90
C PRO A 153 21.42 -16.61 -5.11
N ASP A 154 20.99 -15.65 -5.94
CA ASP A 154 21.78 -14.48 -6.32
C ASP A 154 21.57 -13.28 -5.38
N ARG A 155 20.96 -13.47 -4.20
CA ARG A 155 20.80 -12.36 -3.25
C ARG A 155 22.16 -11.87 -2.75
N GLU A 156 22.34 -10.59 -2.96
CA GLU A 156 23.50 -9.85 -2.48
C GLU A 156 23.26 -9.38 -1.03
N HIS A 157 24.33 -9.26 -0.28
CA HIS A 157 24.30 -8.73 1.08
C HIS A 157 24.06 -7.21 1.06
N THR A 158 22.84 -6.83 0.75
CA THR A 158 22.43 -5.43 0.49
C THR A 158 21.10 -5.08 1.16
N MET A 159 20.95 -3.78 1.44
CA MET A 159 19.68 -3.16 1.84
C MET A 159 19.15 -2.29 0.70
N VAL A 160 17.86 -2.40 0.38
CA VAL A 160 17.16 -1.46 -0.51
C VAL A 160 16.33 -0.49 0.33
N VAL A 161 16.50 0.82 0.07
CA VAL A 161 15.62 1.90 0.55
C VAL A 161 14.89 2.46 -0.66
N PHE A 162 13.59 2.16 -0.77
CA PHE A 162 12.76 2.48 -1.93
C PHE A 162 11.57 3.35 -1.57
N GLY A 163 11.18 4.24 -2.48
CA GLY A 163 9.96 5.02 -2.37
C GLY A 163 10.09 6.51 -2.66
N SER A 164 9.09 7.29 -2.19
CA SER A 164 9.09 8.74 -2.34
C SER A 164 10.24 9.40 -1.56
N ASN A 165 10.58 10.64 -1.91
CA ASN A 165 11.56 11.42 -1.18
C ASN A 165 11.30 11.41 0.34
N THR A 166 10.06 11.70 0.76
CA THR A 166 9.68 11.78 2.19
C THR A 166 9.88 10.45 2.90
N MET A 167 9.44 9.32 2.30
CA MET A 167 9.54 8.00 2.95
C MET A 167 11.00 7.58 3.14
N ARG A 168 11.86 7.83 2.15
CA ARG A 168 13.28 7.50 2.26
C ARG A 168 14.02 8.42 3.22
N MET A 169 13.68 9.71 3.25
CA MET A 169 14.23 10.65 4.25
C MET A 169 13.93 10.19 5.69
N LEU A 170 12.72 9.67 5.97
CA LEU A 170 12.39 9.13 7.27
C LEU A 170 13.29 7.94 7.66
N VAL A 171 13.65 7.09 6.70
CA VAL A 171 14.60 5.98 6.95
C VAL A 171 15.98 6.52 7.29
N TYR A 172 16.50 7.47 6.50
CA TYR A 172 17.85 8.03 6.72
C TYR A 172 17.97 8.91 7.96
N ALA A 173 16.87 9.54 8.38
CA ALA A 173 16.82 10.35 9.60
C ALA A 173 16.54 9.51 10.87
N TRP A 174 16.11 8.26 10.74
CA TRP A 174 15.76 7.41 11.88
C TRP A 174 16.93 7.25 12.84
N ASN A 175 16.68 7.55 14.15
CA ASN A 175 17.66 7.47 15.21
C ASN A 175 19.04 8.03 14.79
N ASP A 176 19.04 9.25 14.27
CA ASP A 176 20.24 9.91 13.74
C ASP A 176 21.00 9.07 12.70
N GLY A 177 20.29 8.47 11.77
CA GLY A 177 20.88 7.69 10.67
C GLY A 177 21.45 6.35 11.10
N GLU A 178 20.77 5.66 11.98
CA GLU A 178 21.14 4.33 12.48
C GLU A 178 21.41 3.33 11.34
N ILE A 179 20.73 3.46 10.21
CA ILE A 179 20.94 2.62 9.01
C ILE A 179 22.41 2.58 8.56
N PHE A 180 23.11 3.71 8.61
CA PHE A 180 24.53 3.79 8.21
C PHE A 180 25.44 3.02 9.16
N LYS A 181 25.17 3.13 10.47
CA LYS A 181 25.90 2.38 11.49
C LYS A 181 25.73 0.88 11.32
N VAL A 182 24.47 0.45 11.15
CA VAL A 182 24.13 -0.97 10.97
C VAL A 182 24.73 -1.51 9.68
N ALA A 183 24.64 -0.78 8.57
CA ALA A 183 25.22 -1.19 7.30
C ALA A 183 26.74 -1.43 7.44
N ARG A 184 27.48 -0.52 8.07
CA ARG A 184 28.92 -0.72 8.33
C ARG A 184 29.22 -1.91 9.23
N GLN A 185 28.47 -2.07 10.32
CA GLN A 185 28.67 -3.16 11.28
C GLN A 185 28.42 -4.54 10.69
N GLN A 186 27.45 -4.62 9.77
CA GLN A 186 27.05 -5.87 9.12
C GLN A 186 27.71 -6.06 7.74
N GLY A 187 28.48 -5.11 7.23
CA GLY A 187 29.08 -5.17 5.90
C GLY A 187 28.05 -5.09 4.76
N LEU A 188 26.89 -4.47 5.00
CA LEU A 188 25.81 -4.32 4.05
C LEU A 188 26.00 -3.09 3.15
N ARG A 189 25.74 -3.22 1.85
CA ARG A 189 25.64 -2.07 0.94
C ARG A 189 24.21 -1.54 0.94
N ILE A 190 24.06 -0.22 0.86
CA ILE A 190 22.75 0.43 0.79
C ILE A 190 22.50 0.89 -0.65
N HIS A 191 21.39 0.43 -1.24
CA HIS A 191 20.88 0.88 -2.53
C HIS A 191 19.67 1.79 -2.31
N ASP A 192 19.76 3.04 -2.77
CA ASP A 192 18.72 4.04 -2.67
C ASP A 192 18.01 4.20 -4.02
N ILE A 193 16.70 3.93 -4.04
CA ILE A 193 15.89 3.94 -5.26
C ILE A 193 14.70 4.91 -5.12
N GLY A 194 14.70 5.94 -5.93
CA GLY A 194 13.62 6.93 -5.94
C GLY A 194 14.10 8.31 -6.40
N PRO A 195 13.23 9.35 -6.33
CA PRO A 195 13.63 10.70 -6.71
C PRO A 195 14.74 11.23 -5.83
N THR A 196 15.52 12.18 -6.33
CA THR A 196 16.63 12.82 -5.60
C THR A 196 16.19 13.26 -4.20
N ILE A 197 16.98 12.91 -3.18
CA ILE A 197 16.77 13.39 -1.80
C ILE A 197 16.97 14.90 -1.75
N GLN A 198 15.95 15.62 -1.30
CA GLN A 198 15.95 17.09 -1.29
C GLN A 198 16.69 17.69 -0.07
N ASP A 199 16.81 16.93 1.01
CA ASP A 199 17.57 17.35 2.18
C ASP A 199 19.08 17.23 1.92
N ALA A 200 19.76 18.38 1.83
CA ALA A 200 21.18 18.45 1.50
C ALA A 200 22.09 17.82 2.58
N ALA A 201 21.66 17.82 3.87
CA ALA A 201 22.43 17.20 4.94
C ALA A 201 22.37 15.67 4.84
N ILE A 202 21.17 15.12 4.60
CA ILE A 202 20.98 13.69 4.36
C ILE A 202 21.74 13.27 3.10
N ALA A 203 21.62 13.99 1.99
CA ALA A 203 22.30 13.65 0.74
C ALA A 203 23.82 13.62 0.88
N ARG A 204 24.41 14.62 1.57
CA ARG A 204 25.86 14.62 1.88
C ARG A 204 26.28 13.44 2.76
N ARG A 205 25.45 13.09 3.74
CA ARG A 205 25.69 11.93 4.60
C ARG A 205 25.64 10.63 3.82
N MET A 206 24.62 10.44 2.96
CA MET A 206 24.53 9.28 2.07
C MET A 206 25.78 9.10 1.22
N ALA A 207 26.26 10.19 0.57
CA ALA A 207 27.48 10.16 -0.23
C ALA A 207 28.71 9.76 0.59
N ARG A 208 28.89 10.34 1.77
CA ARG A 208 30.01 10.02 2.68
C ARG A 208 29.98 8.57 3.17
N GLU A 209 28.78 8.02 3.38
CA GLU A 209 28.56 6.64 3.86
C GLU A 209 28.53 5.61 2.70
N GLY A 210 28.79 6.04 1.47
CA GLY A 210 28.89 5.14 0.30
C GLY A 210 27.56 4.55 -0.16
N VAL A 211 26.43 5.24 0.05
CA VAL A 211 25.12 4.81 -0.46
C VAL A 211 25.12 4.85 -1.99
N ILE A 212 24.68 3.76 -2.59
CA ILE A 212 24.54 3.63 -4.05
C ILE A 212 23.18 4.23 -4.46
N VAL A 213 23.22 5.50 -4.92
CA VAL A 213 22.03 6.23 -5.36
C VAL A 213 21.72 5.86 -6.80
N GLN A 214 20.62 5.15 -7.02
CA GLN A 214 20.20 4.69 -8.36
C GLN A 214 19.20 5.65 -9.04
N GLY A 215 18.64 6.62 -8.29
CA GLY A 215 17.65 7.53 -8.85
C GLY A 215 16.30 6.87 -9.12
N ARG A 216 15.51 7.45 -10.03
CA ARG A 216 14.24 6.87 -10.49
C ARG A 216 14.52 5.74 -11.45
N LEU A 217 13.97 4.57 -11.17
CA LEU A 217 14.06 3.37 -12.01
C LEU A 217 12.67 3.00 -12.55
N SER A 218 12.62 2.23 -13.64
CA SER A 218 11.38 1.59 -14.10
C SER A 218 10.92 0.52 -13.11
N ALA A 219 9.66 0.09 -13.17
CA ALA A 219 9.12 -0.94 -12.30
C ALA A 219 9.93 -2.26 -12.40
N GLU A 220 10.33 -2.63 -13.61
CA GLU A 220 11.13 -3.82 -13.90
C GLU A 220 12.54 -3.72 -13.27
N GLN A 221 13.16 -2.55 -13.37
CA GLN A 221 14.47 -2.29 -12.75
C GLN A 221 14.40 -2.32 -11.22
N VAL A 222 13.34 -1.75 -10.63
CA VAL A 222 13.08 -1.82 -9.19
C VAL A 222 12.87 -3.28 -8.77
N SER A 223 12.06 -4.03 -9.50
CA SER A 223 11.82 -5.46 -9.26
C SER A 223 13.14 -6.26 -9.30
N ALA A 224 13.97 -6.04 -10.33
CA ALA A 224 15.28 -6.67 -10.42
C ALA A 224 16.23 -6.33 -9.27
N ALA A 225 16.21 -5.08 -8.79
CA ALA A 225 17.00 -4.66 -7.63
C ALA A 225 16.50 -5.33 -6.33
N MET A 226 15.18 -5.42 -6.15
CA MET A 226 14.58 -6.11 -5.01
C MET A 226 14.88 -7.60 -4.99
N LEU A 227 14.82 -8.28 -6.13
CA LEU A 227 15.17 -9.70 -6.21
C LEU A 227 16.61 -9.99 -5.76
N ARG A 228 17.54 -9.05 -5.96
CA ARG A 228 18.93 -9.20 -5.50
C ARG A 228 19.16 -8.76 -4.05
N ALA A 229 18.25 -7.98 -3.45
CA ALA A 229 18.44 -7.46 -2.10
C ALA A 229 18.09 -8.48 -1.02
N GLU A 230 18.83 -8.46 0.08
CA GLU A 230 18.51 -9.25 1.28
C GLU A 230 17.47 -8.56 2.14
N TYR A 231 17.60 -7.23 2.34
CA TYR A 231 16.73 -6.44 3.19
C TYR A 231 16.04 -5.31 2.42
N GLY A 232 14.80 -5.02 2.79
CA GLY A 232 14.06 -3.84 2.35
C GLY A 232 13.70 -2.96 3.55
N VAL A 233 14.23 -1.73 3.63
CA VAL A 233 14.05 -0.87 4.79
C VAL A 233 12.97 0.18 4.53
N LEU A 234 12.01 0.31 5.46
CA LEU A 234 10.96 1.32 5.38
C LEU A 234 10.62 1.89 6.77
N ALA A 235 10.41 3.21 6.85
CA ALA A 235 9.92 3.86 8.06
C ALA A 235 8.39 3.92 8.03
N TYR A 236 7.74 2.87 8.57
CA TYR A 236 6.29 2.73 8.50
C TYR A 236 5.75 1.94 9.70
N SER A 237 4.56 2.31 10.18
CA SER A 237 3.94 1.60 11.30
C SER A 237 3.36 0.26 10.86
N PRO A 238 3.60 -0.85 11.59
CA PRO A 238 2.97 -2.14 11.33
C PRO A 238 1.44 -2.07 11.25
N ALA A 239 0.82 -1.21 12.05
CA ALA A 239 -0.63 -0.99 12.05
C ALA A 239 -1.18 -0.47 10.70
N TYR A 240 -0.33 -0.03 9.78
CA TYR A 240 -0.71 0.47 8.47
C TYR A 240 -0.02 -0.27 7.31
N ALA A 241 0.77 -1.31 7.60
CA ALA A 241 1.58 -1.99 6.59
C ALA A 241 0.74 -2.62 5.47
N ALA A 242 -0.48 -3.08 5.77
CA ALA A 242 -1.41 -3.61 4.78
C ALA A 242 -1.82 -2.62 3.67
N LYS A 243 -1.62 -1.31 3.87
CA LYS A 243 -1.83 -0.28 2.84
C LYS A 243 -0.53 0.26 2.23
N SER A 244 0.60 -0.32 2.54
CA SER A 244 1.91 0.09 2.02
C SER A 244 2.28 -0.68 0.77
N GLY A 245 2.22 -0.04 -0.40
CA GLY A 245 2.72 -0.62 -1.65
C GLY A 245 4.23 -0.90 -1.63
N ILE A 246 5.01 -0.22 -0.76
CA ILE A 246 6.44 -0.50 -0.56
C ILE A 246 6.62 -1.80 0.23
N PHE A 247 5.88 -2.00 1.33
CA PHE A 247 5.90 -3.26 2.08
C PHE A 247 5.47 -4.42 1.18
N ALA A 248 4.36 -4.23 0.46
CA ALA A 248 3.86 -5.21 -0.50
C ALA A 248 4.90 -5.56 -1.58
N ALA A 249 5.67 -4.56 -2.07
CA ALA A 249 6.75 -4.80 -3.02
C ALA A 249 7.88 -5.65 -2.40
N TYR A 250 8.33 -5.34 -1.20
CA TYR A 250 9.32 -6.18 -0.52
C TYR A 250 8.80 -7.60 -0.31
N ALA A 251 7.58 -7.75 0.18
CA ALA A 251 6.95 -9.05 0.40
C ALA A 251 6.79 -9.85 -0.90
N ALA A 252 6.28 -9.23 -1.97
CA ALA A 252 6.12 -9.87 -3.28
C ALA A 252 7.45 -10.42 -3.84
N HIS A 253 8.57 -9.76 -3.52
CA HIS A 253 9.91 -10.16 -3.96
C HIS A 253 10.64 -11.05 -2.93
N GLY A 254 10.00 -11.44 -1.84
CA GLY A 254 10.62 -12.24 -0.77
C GLY A 254 11.81 -11.55 -0.10
N VAL A 255 11.89 -10.22 -0.16
CA VAL A 255 12.89 -9.41 0.55
C VAL A 255 12.50 -9.36 2.01
N CYS A 256 13.45 -9.49 2.93
CA CYS A 256 13.19 -9.34 4.36
C CYS A 256 12.84 -7.87 4.69
N PRO A 257 11.59 -7.56 5.07
CA PRO A 257 11.23 -6.18 5.42
C PRO A 257 11.82 -5.82 6.79
N VAL A 258 12.45 -4.64 6.88
CA VAL A 258 12.88 -4.01 8.14
C VAL A 258 12.03 -2.77 8.35
N MET A 259 11.17 -2.78 9.37
CA MET A 259 10.23 -1.69 9.64
C MET A 259 10.73 -0.81 10.78
N LEU A 260 10.92 0.47 10.49
CA LEU A 260 11.36 1.47 11.47
C LEU A 260 10.13 2.19 12.01
N CYS A 261 9.71 1.82 13.22
CA CYS A 261 8.57 2.42 13.89
C CYS A 261 8.72 2.36 15.41
N LYS A 262 8.24 3.40 16.09
CA LYS A 262 8.17 3.40 17.56
C LYS A 262 6.77 2.93 17.99
N GLY A 263 6.59 1.63 18.09
CA GLY A 263 5.35 1.01 18.52
C GLY A 263 4.29 0.97 17.42
N GLY A 264 3.21 0.29 17.70
CA GLY A 264 2.05 0.11 16.83
C GLY A 264 1.32 -1.17 17.18
N ALA A 265 -0.02 -1.18 17.08
CA ALA A 265 -0.78 -2.40 17.26
C ALA A 265 -0.51 -3.36 16.10
N LEU A 266 -0.31 -4.64 16.41
CA LEU A 266 -0.21 -5.69 15.41
C LEU A 266 -1.61 -5.92 14.82
N ARG A 267 -1.71 -5.83 13.50
CA ARG A 267 -2.95 -5.96 12.74
C ARG A 267 -2.68 -6.63 11.41
N ASP A 268 -3.74 -7.00 10.72
CA ASP A 268 -3.69 -7.47 9.33
C ASP A 268 -2.74 -8.68 9.12
N GLY A 269 -2.56 -9.52 10.15
CA GLY A 269 -1.70 -10.72 10.10
C GLY A 269 -0.19 -10.45 10.25
N PHE A 270 0.23 -9.22 10.57
CA PHE A 270 1.65 -8.90 10.77
C PHE A 270 2.16 -9.30 12.15
N GLN A 271 3.35 -9.91 12.17
CA GLN A 271 4.05 -10.29 13.39
C GLN A 271 5.55 -10.00 13.27
N PRO A 272 6.17 -9.29 14.23
CA PRO A 272 7.61 -9.05 14.23
C PRO A 272 8.37 -10.37 14.37
N GLY A 273 9.50 -10.49 13.66
CA GLY A 273 10.28 -11.72 13.60
C GLY A 273 9.68 -12.80 12.69
N VAL A 274 8.43 -12.65 12.24
CA VAL A 274 7.78 -13.56 11.29
C VAL A 274 7.73 -12.93 9.90
N ASN A 275 7.00 -11.81 9.73
CA ASN A 275 6.82 -11.18 8.42
C ASN A 275 7.72 -9.96 8.20
N TYR A 276 8.36 -9.45 9.25
CA TYR A 276 9.27 -8.31 9.20
C TYR A 276 10.18 -8.27 10.43
N PHE A 277 11.31 -7.58 10.33
CA PHE A 277 12.12 -7.20 11.49
C PHE A 277 11.66 -5.86 12.03
N ASP A 278 11.41 -5.79 13.33
CA ASP A 278 11.05 -4.56 14.05
C ASP A 278 12.31 -3.79 14.40
N GLY A 279 12.68 -2.85 13.52
CA GLY A 279 13.91 -2.07 13.64
C GLY A 279 15.19 -2.83 13.28
N PHE A 280 16.31 -2.16 13.52
CA PHE A 280 17.64 -2.70 13.21
C PHE A 280 18.22 -3.63 14.28
N ASP A 281 17.68 -3.66 15.48
CA ASP A 281 18.17 -4.51 16.56
C ASP A 281 18.17 -6.00 16.20
N ALA A 282 17.23 -6.41 15.35
CA ALA A 282 17.16 -7.78 14.87
C ALA A 282 18.33 -8.19 13.97
N LEU A 283 18.98 -7.23 13.30
CA LEU A 283 20.15 -7.48 12.45
C LEU A 283 21.46 -7.60 13.25
N GLY A 284 21.53 -7.01 14.45
CA GLY A 284 22.74 -6.96 15.28
C GLY A 284 22.90 -8.12 16.26
N ARG A 285 21.90 -8.93 16.45
CA ARG A 285 21.97 -10.09 17.36
C ARG A 285 22.57 -11.27 16.62
N GLY A 286 23.86 -11.50 16.85
CA GLY A 286 24.58 -12.65 16.31
C GLY A 286 23.77 -13.93 16.46
N LYS A 287 23.44 -14.59 15.34
CA LYS A 287 22.50 -15.71 15.22
C LYS A 287 21.14 -15.38 15.84
N SER A 288 20.44 -14.42 15.24
CA SER A 288 19.04 -14.21 15.58
C SER A 288 18.28 -15.51 15.37
N GLN A 289 17.33 -15.80 16.23
CA GLN A 289 16.40 -16.93 16.10
C GLN A 289 15.63 -16.87 14.76
N PHE A 290 15.77 -15.77 14.01
CA PHE A 290 15.09 -15.49 12.74
C PHE A 290 16.14 -15.13 11.68
N ASP A 291 16.19 -15.96 10.65
CA ASP A 291 16.98 -15.74 9.44
C ASP A 291 16.23 -14.79 8.50
N ALA A 292 16.93 -13.83 7.88
CA ALA A 292 16.35 -12.89 6.91
C ALA A 292 15.57 -13.61 5.78
N ARG A 293 16.05 -14.76 5.35
CA ARG A 293 15.40 -15.57 4.33
C ARG A 293 14.07 -16.14 4.82
N SER A 294 14.00 -16.61 6.05
CA SER A 294 12.75 -17.15 6.63
C SER A 294 11.70 -16.04 6.77
N VAL A 295 12.11 -14.84 7.21
CA VAL A 295 11.24 -13.67 7.34
C VAL A 295 10.77 -13.19 5.96
N GLY A 296 11.65 -13.10 4.98
CA GLY A 296 11.29 -12.73 3.61
C GLY A 296 10.32 -13.72 2.97
N ARG A 297 10.51 -15.04 3.22
CA ARG A 297 9.58 -16.09 2.78
C ARG A 297 8.20 -15.95 3.44
N ALA A 298 8.16 -15.75 4.74
CA ALA A 298 6.90 -15.59 5.47
C ALA A 298 6.17 -14.30 5.05
N ALA A 299 6.91 -13.21 4.78
CA ALA A 299 6.35 -12.00 4.20
C ALA A 299 5.71 -12.27 2.83
N ARG A 300 6.37 -13.07 1.97
CA ARG A 300 5.82 -13.47 0.68
C ARG A 300 4.58 -14.35 0.83
N GLN A 301 4.60 -15.35 1.70
CA GLN A 301 3.42 -16.19 1.98
C GLN A 301 2.23 -15.36 2.45
N TRP A 302 2.47 -14.35 3.27
CA TRP A 302 1.45 -13.38 3.65
C TRP A 302 0.95 -12.58 2.44
N TYR A 303 1.82 -12.23 1.50
CA TYR A 303 1.50 -11.43 0.31
C TYR A 303 0.68 -12.21 -0.74
N GLU A 304 0.96 -13.48 -0.98
CA GLU A 304 0.39 -14.28 -2.08
C GLU A 304 -1.14 -14.20 -2.19
N PRO A 305 -1.91 -14.30 -1.09
CA PRO A 305 -3.38 -14.12 -1.13
C PRO A 305 -3.83 -12.69 -1.49
N HIS A 306 -2.91 -11.74 -1.57
CA HIS A 306 -3.17 -10.31 -1.84
C HIS A 306 -2.56 -9.83 -3.16
N SER A 307 -2.03 -10.73 -3.98
CA SER A 307 -1.47 -10.45 -5.30
C SER A 307 -2.49 -9.78 -6.23
N ILE A 308 -2.02 -9.18 -7.32
CA ILE A 308 -2.90 -8.56 -8.32
C ILE A 308 -3.93 -9.57 -8.82
N ASP A 309 -3.49 -10.79 -9.15
CA ASP A 309 -4.39 -11.84 -9.64
C ASP A 309 -5.43 -12.26 -8.60
N ALA A 310 -5.02 -12.39 -7.33
CA ALA A 310 -5.93 -12.69 -6.23
C ALA A 310 -6.96 -11.56 -6.02
N GLN A 311 -6.56 -10.30 -6.16
CA GLN A 311 -7.47 -9.15 -6.07
C GLN A 311 -8.45 -9.12 -7.24
N ILE A 312 -7.99 -9.39 -8.47
CA ILE A 312 -8.86 -9.48 -9.64
C ILE A 312 -9.87 -10.62 -9.47
N ALA A 313 -9.40 -11.81 -9.06
CA ALA A 313 -10.28 -12.95 -8.82
C ALA A 313 -11.36 -12.64 -7.78
N THR A 314 -10.98 -12.00 -6.67
CA THR A 314 -11.90 -11.58 -5.61
C THR A 314 -12.90 -10.53 -6.10
N LEU A 315 -12.44 -9.53 -6.84
CA LEU A 315 -13.27 -8.50 -7.45
C LEU A 315 -14.32 -9.11 -8.39
N MET A 316 -13.88 -10.00 -9.28
CA MET A 316 -14.76 -10.65 -10.26
C MET A 316 -15.79 -11.57 -9.59
N LYS A 317 -15.37 -12.31 -8.54
CA LYS A 317 -16.28 -13.13 -7.73
C LYS A 317 -17.38 -12.27 -7.10
N LEU A 318 -17.01 -11.21 -6.37
CA LEU A 318 -17.98 -10.31 -5.71
C LEU A 318 -18.91 -9.64 -6.73
N SER A 319 -18.36 -9.22 -7.88
CA SER A 319 -19.16 -8.64 -8.95
C SER A 319 -20.18 -9.63 -9.55
N THR A 320 -19.85 -10.92 -9.62
CA THR A 320 -20.76 -11.95 -10.12
C THR A 320 -21.84 -12.29 -9.09
N GLU A 321 -21.46 -12.44 -7.82
CA GLU A 321 -22.40 -12.68 -6.72
C GLU A 321 -23.41 -11.54 -6.56
N ALA A 322 -23.00 -10.30 -6.80
CA ALA A 322 -23.88 -9.13 -6.77
C ALA A 322 -24.88 -9.05 -7.94
N ARG A 323 -24.69 -9.89 -8.99
CA ARG A 323 -25.60 -9.98 -10.15
C ARG A 323 -26.72 -11.03 -9.96
N SER A 324 -26.47 -11.99 -9.07
CA SER A 324 -27.41 -13.08 -8.76
C SER A 324 -28.43 -12.67 -7.70
#